data_04922d7dffb05feab8255e226a1e221e
#
_entry.id   04922d7dffb05feab8255e226a1e221e
#
_cell.length_a   1.000
_cell.length_b   1.000
_cell.length_c   1.000
_cell.angle_alpha   90.00
_cell.angle_beta   90.00
_cell.angle_gamma   90.00
#
_symmetry.space_group_name_H-M   'P 1'
#
loop_
_entity.id
_entity.type
_entity.pdbx_description
1 polymer ?
#
loop_
_entity_poly.entity_id
_entity_poly.type
_entity_poly.pdbx_seq_one_letter_code
_entity_poly.pdbx_strand_id
1 'polypeptide(L)' 'MDANVLKEVFLNINEVILENKDYLIELDQQNGDGDLGISMSSGFNAVVKCLSNENESDLGKLFMIASSAFNEAAPSRL' A
#
# COMPACT_ATOMS: atom_id res chain seq x y z
N MET A 1 15.60 5.36 -11.38
CA MET A 1 14.22 5.62 -10.90
C MET A 1 14.18 6.97 -10.22
N ASP A 2 13.23 7.80 -10.58
CA ASP A 2 13.05 9.08 -9.91
C ASP A 2 11.76 9.04 -9.05
N ALA A 3 11.51 10.14 -8.35
CA ALA A 3 10.37 10.22 -7.43
C ALA A 3 9.02 10.02 -8.14
N ASN A 4 8.89 10.55 -9.35
CA ASN A 4 7.64 10.41 -10.10
C ASN A 4 7.39 8.97 -10.52
N VAL A 5 8.44 8.28 -10.94
CA VAL A 5 8.35 6.87 -11.30
C VAL A 5 7.99 6.03 -10.08
N LEU A 6 8.60 6.32 -8.94
CA LEU A 6 8.29 5.59 -7.71
C LEU A 6 6.81 5.76 -7.31
N LYS A 7 6.30 6.99 -7.40
CA LYS A 7 4.90 7.25 -7.10
C LYS A 7 3.97 6.49 -8.05
N GLU A 8 4.32 6.42 -9.33
CA GLU A 8 3.57 5.66 -10.31
C GLU A 8 3.57 4.17 -10.00
N VAL A 9 4.71 3.65 -9.56
CA VAL A 9 4.80 2.23 -9.17
C VAL A 9 3.83 1.93 -8.03
N PHE A 10 3.82 2.78 -7.00
CA PHE A 10 2.90 2.57 -5.88
C PHE A 10 1.44 2.72 -6.31
N LEU A 11 1.15 3.67 -7.20
CA LEU A 11 -0.21 3.83 -7.71
C LEU A 11 -0.67 2.58 -8.46
N ASN A 12 0.20 2.02 -9.30
CA ASN A 12 -0.12 0.81 -10.04
C ASN A 12 -0.32 -0.39 -9.12
N ILE A 13 0.52 -0.52 -8.10
CA ILE A 13 0.35 -1.58 -7.10
C ILE A 13 -1.01 -1.44 -6.41
N ASN A 14 -1.36 -0.24 -6.02
CA ASN A 14 -2.64 0.02 -5.35
C ASN A 14 -3.82 -0.36 -6.24
N GLU A 15 -3.76 -0.05 -7.53
CA GLU A 15 -4.81 -0.41 -8.48
C GLU A 15 -4.99 -1.92 -8.57
N VAL A 16 -3.89 -2.65 -8.68
CA VAL A 16 -3.94 -4.12 -8.77
C VAL A 16 -4.53 -4.71 -7.50
N ILE A 17 -4.13 -4.20 -6.34
CA ILE A 17 -4.65 -4.68 -5.06
C ILE A 17 -6.14 -4.40 -4.94
N LEU A 18 -6.58 -3.21 -5.32
CA LEU A 18 -8.01 -2.86 -5.26
C LEU A 18 -8.84 -3.72 -6.21
N GLU A 19 -8.34 -4.00 -7.40
CA GLU A 19 -9.02 -4.86 -8.36
C GLU A 19 -9.18 -6.28 -7.85
N ASN A 20 -8.24 -6.74 -7.03
CA ASN A 20 -8.21 -8.11 -6.53
C ASN A 20 -8.53 -8.22 -5.05
N LYS A 21 -9.02 -7.14 -4.44
CA LYS A 21 -9.24 -7.08 -3.00
C LYS A 21 -10.15 -8.21 -2.50
N ASP A 22 -11.29 -8.38 -3.14
CA ASP A 22 -12.26 -9.39 -2.72
C ASP A 22 -11.69 -10.79 -2.86
N TYR A 23 -10.95 -11.02 -3.94
CA TYR A 23 -10.30 -12.30 -4.17
C TYR A 23 -9.23 -12.58 -3.10
N LEU A 24 -8.44 -11.56 -2.75
CA LEU A 24 -7.40 -11.71 -1.72
C LEU A 24 -8.02 -12.01 -0.35
N ILE A 25 -9.11 -11.34 -0.03
CA ILE A 25 -9.83 -11.60 1.23
C ILE A 25 -10.35 -13.03 1.25
N GLU A 26 -10.95 -13.48 0.15
CA GLU A 26 -11.48 -14.83 0.05
C GLU A 26 -10.37 -15.88 0.20
N LEU A 27 -9.24 -15.68 -0.48
CA LEU A 27 -8.12 -16.61 -0.36
C LEU A 27 -7.60 -16.70 1.07
N ASP A 28 -7.47 -15.57 1.73
CA ASP A 28 -6.97 -15.55 3.10
C ASP A 28 -7.96 -16.15 4.08
N GLN A 29 -9.26 -16.00 3.83
CA GLN A 29 -10.29 -16.58 4.67
C GLN A 29 -10.28 -18.11 4.66
N GLN A 30 -9.79 -18.72 3.60
CA GLN A 30 -9.66 -20.18 3.52
C GLN A 30 -8.63 -20.72 4.52
N ASN A 31 -7.64 -19.90 4.88
CA ASN A 31 -6.54 -20.29 5.75
C ASN A 31 -6.35 -19.35 6.94
N GLY A 32 -7.19 -18.32 7.06
CA GLY A 32 -7.07 -17.31 8.09
C GLY A 32 -8.37 -16.54 8.26
N ASP A 33 -8.27 -15.27 8.60
CA ASP A 33 -9.43 -14.43 8.91
C ASP A 33 -9.73 -13.36 7.86
N GLY A 34 -8.99 -13.32 6.76
CA GLY A 34 -9.20 -12.35 5.69
C GLY A 34 -8.49 -11.02 5.89
N ASP A 35 -7.74 -10.85 6.96
CA ASP A 35 -7.09 -9.58 7.29
C ASP A 35 -6.01 -9.17 6.29
N LEU A 36 -5.38 -10.12 5.62
CA LEU A 36 -4.30 -9.81 4.69
C LEU A 36 -4.76 -8.90 3.56
N GLY A 37 -5.88 -9.24 2.91
CA GLY A 37 -6.43 -8.43 1.83
C GLY A 37 -6.83 -7.05 2.30
N ILE A 38 -7.41 -6.97 3.50
CA ILE A 38 -7.81 -5.69 4.10
C ILE A 38 -6.58 -4.86 4.42
N SER A 39 -5.56 -5.45 5.04
CA SER A 39 -4.33 -4.75 5.41
C SER A 39 -3.60 -4.22 4.19
N MET A 40 -3.47 -5.03 3.14
CA MET A 40 -2.79 -4.61 1.91
C MET A 40 -3.53 -3.46 1.24
N SER A 41 -4.86 -3.54 1.14
CA SER A 41 -5.67 -2.47 0.55
C SER A 41 -5.54 -1.18 1.32
N SER A 42 -5.69 -1.25 2.64
CA SER A 42 -5.61 -0.06 3.50
C SER A 42 -4.21 0.54 3.47
N GLY A 43 -3.19 -0.31 3.54
CA GLY A 43 -1.80 0.14 3.57
C GLY A 43 -1.39 0.85 2.29
N PHE A 44 -1.62 0.24 1.13
CA PHE A 44 -1.23 0.85 -0.14
C PHE A 44 -2.10 2.05 -0.51
N ASN A 45 -3.36 2.06 -0.14
CA ASN A 45 -4.20 3.24 -0.34
C ASN A 45 -3.66 4.44 0.45
N ALA A 46 -3.23 4.21 1.69
CA ALA A 46 -2.62 5.26 2.51
C ALA A 46 -1.30 5.75 1.92
N VAL A 47 -0.48 4.83 1.41
CA VAL A 47 0.78 5.18 0.76
C VAL A 47 0.53 6.09 -0.44
N VAL A 48 -0.41 5.72 -1.31
CA VAL A 48 -0.72 6.53 -2.50
C VAL A 48 -1.21 7.91 -2.11
N LYS A 49 -2.11 8.00 -1.13
CA LYS A 49 -2.62 9.29 -0.68
C LYS A 49 -1.52 10.16 -0.08
N CYS A 50 -0.66 9.57 0.71
CA CYS A 50 0.44 10.28 1.34
C CYS A 50 1.43 10.81 0.29
N LEU A 51 1.84 9.95 -0.65
CA LEU A 51 2.82 10.34 -1.66
C LEU A 51 2.27 11.29 -2.69
N SER A 52 0.98 11.28 -2.97
CA SER A 52 0.40 12.20 -3.95
C SER A 52 0.47 13.66 -3.49
N ASN A 53 0.57 13.89 -2.18
CA ASN A 53 0.70 15.23 -1.61
C ASN A 53 2.12 15.56 -1.21
N GLU A 54 3.07 14.67 -1.50
CA GLU A 54 4.45 14.81 -1.05
C GLU A 54 5.32 15.38 -2.16
N ASN A 55 6.13 16.39 -1.82
CA ASN A 55 7.04 17.03 -2.76
C ASN A 55 8.47 16.52 -2.66
N GLU A 56 8.73 15.56 -1.77
CA GLU A 56 10.07 15.04 -1.58
C GLU A 56 10.55 14.32 -2.84
N SER A 57 11.80 14.59 -3.23
CA SER A 57 12.42 13.96 -4.40
C SER A 57 13.46 12.91 -4.04
N ASP A 58 13.87 12.83 -2.77
CA ASP A 58 14.82 11.82 -2.33
C ASP A 58 14.11 10.48 -2.15
N LEU A 59 14.53 9.47 -2.90
CA LEU A 59 13.89 8.16 -2.90
C LEU A 59 13.91 7.49 -1.53
N GLY A 60 15.04 7.63 -0.81
CA GLY A 60 15.14 7.04 0.52
C GLY A 60 14.10 7.62 1.47
N LYS A 61 13.92 8.93 1.43
CA LYS A 61 12.90 9.59 2.26
C LYS A 61 11.49 9.20 1.85
N LEU A 62 11.24 9.09 0.55
CA LEU A 62 9.93 8.64 0.05
C LEU A 62 9.61 7.23 0.55
N PHE A 63 10.59 6.32 0.52
CA PHE A 63 10.37 4.98 1.06
C PHE A 63 10.06 5.00 2.55
N MET A 64 10.73 5.86 3.30
CA MET A 64 10.44 6.00 4.73
C MET A 64 9.03 6.52 4.97
N ILE A 65 8.62 7.53 4.21
CA ILE A 65 7.27 8.08 4.29
C ILE A 65 6.23 7.02 3.94
N ALA A 66 6.48 6.28 2.86
CA ALA A 66 5.58 5.22 2.42
C ALA A 66 5.47 4.12 3.47
N SER A 67 6.58 3.69 4.03
CA SER A 67 6.60 2.66 5.06
C SER A 67 5.81 3.09 6.30
N SER A 68 5.99 4.33 6.72
CA SER A 68 5.28 4.89 7.87
C SER A 68 3.77 4.95 7.61
N ALA A 69 3.37 5.42 6.42
CA ALA A 69 1.97 5.51 6.05
C ALA A 69 1.31 4.13 6.01
N PHE A 70 2.02 3.15 5.44
CA PHE A 70 1.53 1.79 5.37
C PHE A 70 1.32 1.20 6.77
N ASN A 71 2.33 1.34 7.63
CA ASN A 71 2.27 0.77 8.96
C ASN A 71 1.16 1.38 9.82
N GLU A 72 0.90 2.66 9.65
CA GLU A 72 -0.19 3.31 10.39
C GLU A 72 -1.56 2.84 9.92
N ALA A 73 -1.73 2.60 8.64
CA ALA A 73 -3.04 2.27 8.06
C ALA A 73 -3.35 0.78 8.07
N ALA A 74 -2.33 -0.07 8.03
CA ALA A 74 -2.54 -1.50 7.98
C ALA A 74 -2.84 -2.05 9.37
N PRO A 75 -3.94 -2.75 9.58
CA PRO A 75 -4.31 -3.29 10.89
C PRO A 75 -3.53 -4.55 11.28
N SER A 76 -2.66 -5.04 10.41
CA SER A 76 -1.96 -6.30 10.63
C SER A 76 -1.01 -6.27 11.82
N ARG A 77 -0.82 -7.43 12.42
CA ARG A 77 0.09 -7.67 13.54
C ARG A 77 1.15 -8.69 13.16
N LEU A 78 1.92 -8.37 12.18
CA LEU A 78 2.99 -9.27 11.75
C LEU A 78 4.17 -9.27 12.71
#